data_d60bc1cabb55f8c7e7e7915a316fc8be
#
_entry.id   d60bc1cabb55f8c7e7e7915a316fc8be
#
_cell.length_a   1.000
_cell.length_b   1.000
_cell.length_c   1.000
_cell.angle_alpha   90.00
_cell.angle_beta   90.00
_cell.angle_gamma   90.00
#
_symmetry.space_group_name_H-M   'P 1'
#
loop_
_entity.id
_entity.type
_entity.pdbx_description
1 polymer ?
#
loop_
_entity_poly.entity_id
_entity_poly.type
_entity_poly.pdbx_seq_one_letter_code
_entity_poly.pdbx_strand_id
1 'polypeptide(L)'
;MNSYNDKEEKIIEMIESLIRNGVDDKLIISRFESKIFDLKKPELYFWFAKNVKGIDIESHEQAVIDKRDPEWNYKFARNIIGADVRAHGQVIINSCNLEWNYKFARDIIGADVKAHGRVIINSGDPELNYIFVRDVKGADVRAHGQAIINSGDPKWNYLFAEGVKGTDVKAHEQFVFKYGNQIESELESLDNYLDDAIASSEKDTSKSMTK
;
A
#
# COMPACT_ATOMS: atom_id res chain seq x y z
N MET A 1 6.74 -11.71 5.58
CA MET A 1 6.91 -13.03 4.96
C MET A 1 8.12 -12.94 4.05
N ASN A 2 9.12 -13.81 4.20
CA ASN A 2 10.26 -13.81 3.29
C ASN A 2 9.78 -14.23 1.91
N SER A 3 10.04 -13.40 0.90
CA SER A 3 9.64 -13.66 -0.50
C SER A 3 10.66 -14.50 -1.27
N TYR A 4 11.60 -15.12 -0.56
CA TYR A 4 12.58 -16.04 -1.13
C TYR A 4 12.05 -17.48 -1.09
N ASN A 5 12.34 -18.27 -2.12
CA ASN A 5 12.14 -19.72 -2.06
C ASN A 5 13.36 -20.43 -1.43
N ASP A 6 13.22 -21.70 -1.08
CA ASP A 6 14.27 -22.49 -0.39
C ASP A 6 15.66 -22.46 -1.06
N LYS A 7 15.70 -22.36 -2.40
CA LYS A 7 16.98 -22.30 -3.14
C LYS A 7 17.64 -20.94 -3.03
N GLU A 8 16.85 -19.89 -3.10
CA GLU A 8 17.31 -18.50 -2.97
C GLU A 8 17.77 -18.22 -1.55
N GLU A 9 17.03 -18.68 -0.54
CA GLU A 9 17.46 -18.58 0.86
C GLU A 9 18.81 -19.27 1.08
N LYS A 10 18.99 -20.47 0.54
CA LYS A 10 20.24 -21.20 0.66
C LYS A 10 21.42 -20.49 -0.01
N ILE A 11 21.21 -19.86 -1.16
CA ILE A 11 22.25 -19.07 -1.83
C ILE A 11 22.62 -17.86 -0.97
N ILE A 12 21.62 -17.16 -0.44
CA ILE A 12 21.82 -16.01 0.44
C ILE A 12 22.61 -16.43 1.68
N GLU A 13 22.19 -17.49 2.38
CA GLU A 13 22.88 -18.00 3.59
C GLU A 13 24.35 -18.37 3.31
N MET A 14 24.62 -18.99 2.17
CA MET A 14 25.99 -19.32 1.78
C MET A 14 26.85 -18.09 1.56
N ILE A 15 26.35 -17.07 0.86
CA ILE A 15 27.10 -15.82 0.63
C ILE A 15 27.26 -15.04 1.94
N GLU A 16 26.21 -14.98 2.79
CA GLU A 16 26.32 -14.38 4.13
C GLU A 16 27.39 -15.06 5.00
N SER A 17 27.48 -16.39 4.90
CA SER A 17 28.52 -17.12 5.61
C SER A 17 29.93 -16.71 5.13
N LEU A 18 30.11 -16.51 3.82
CA LEU A 18 31.38 -16.03 3.29
C LEU A 18 31.72 -14.61 3.81
N ILE A 19 30.74 -13.71 3.79
CA ILE A 19 30.90 -12.34 4.31
C ILE A 19 31.25 -12.37 5.80
N ARG A 20 30.53 -13.15 6.62
CA ARG A 20 30.82 -13.30 8.06
C ARG A 20 32.21 -13.87 8.34
N ASN A 21 32.71 -14.75 7.48
CA ASN A 21 34.05 -15.32 7.57
C ASN A 21 35.15 -14.39 7.01
N GLY A 22 34.82 -13.15 6.65
CA GLY A 22 35.79 -12.15 6.20
C GLY A 22 36.30 -12.35 4.78
N VAL A 23 35.55 -13.06 3.95
CA VAL A 23 35.89 -13.18 2.51
C VAL A 23 35.71 -11.82 1.86
N ASP A 24 36.70 -11.38 1.09
CA ASP A 24 36.71 -10.08 0.40
C ASP A 24 35.51 -9.98 -0.56
N ASP A 25 34.78 -8.88 -0.48
CA ASP A 25 33.64 -8.59 -1.37
C ASP A 25 34.02 -8.69 -2.86
N LYS A 26 35.22 -8.27 -3.26
CA LYS A 26 35.70 -8.39 -4.65
C LYS A 26 35.78 -9.85 -5.11
N LEU A 27 36.16 -10.75 -4.23
CA LEU A 27 36.19 -12.18 -4.52
C LEU A 27 34.77 -12.74 -4.65
N ILE A 28 33.84 -12.29 -3.78
CA ILE A 28 32.42 -12.65 -3.86
C ILE A 28 31.83 -12.19 -5.20
N ILE A 29 32.05 -10.93 -5.57
CA ILE A 29 31.62 -10.35 -6.84
C ILE A 29 32.13 -11.19 -8.01
N SER A 30 33.45 -11.37 -8.10
CA SER A 30 34.07 -12.06 -9.23
C SER A 30 33.59 -13.51 -9.42
N ARG A 31 33.15 -14.18 -8.35
CA ARG A 31 32.72 -15.58 -8.39
C ARG A 31 31.23 -15.78 -8.54
N PHE A 32 30.43 -14.87 -8.01
CA PHE A 32 29.00 -15.11 -7.83
C PHE A 32 28.09 -14.14 -8.59
N GLU A 33 28.53 -12.92 -8.88
CA GLU A 33 27.67 -11.90 -9.50
C GLU A 33 27.07 -12.37 -10.83
N SER A 34 27.88 -12.89 -11.74
CA SER A 34 27.39 -13.45 -13.03
C SER A 34 26.34 -14.54 -12.80
N LYS A 35 26.57 -15.43 -11.84
CA LYS A 35 25.62 -16.51 -11.51
C LYS A 35 24.32 -15.97 -10.91
N ILE A 36 24.38 -14.89 -10.13
CA ILE A 36 23.20 -14.20 -9.61
C ILE A 36 22.37 -13.62 -10.78
N PHE A 37 23.03 -13.02 -11.78
CA PHE A 37 22.34 -12.54 -12.99
C PHE A 37 21.72 -13.68 -13.80
N ASP A 38 22.40 -14.83 -13.92
CA ASP A 38 21.88 -16.01 -14.62
C ASP A 38 20.61 -16.60 -14.01
N LEU A 39 20.43 -16.46 -12.69
CA LEU A 39 19.23 -16.89 -11.98
C LEU A 39 17.99 -16.05 -12.31
N LYS A 40 18.17 -14.84 -12.83
CA LYS A 40 17.10 -13.93 -13.27
C LYS A 40 16.05 -13.61 -12.20
N LYS A 41 16.47 -13.52 -10.93
CA LYS A 41 15.63 -13.33 -9.75
C LYS A 41 15.82 -11.93 -9.16
N PRO A 42 14.81 -11.05 -9.18
CA PRO A 42 14.94 -9.68 -8.68
C PRO A 42 15.26 -9.61 -7.18
N GLU A 43 14.79 -10.58 -6.38
CA GLU A 43 15.12 -10.74 -4.97
C GLU A 43 16.62 -10.90 -4.75
N LEU A 44 17.33 -11.65 -5.59
CA LEU A 44 18.77 -11.85 -5.48
C LEU A 44 19.55 -10.62 -5.94
N TYR A 45 19.08 -9.92 -6.98
CA TYR A 45 19.68 -8.65 -7.41
C TYR A 45 19.61 -7.61 -6.28
N PHE A 46 18.43 -7.47 -5.69
CA PHE A 46 18.22 -6.57 -4.54
C PHE A 46 19.09 -6.97 -3.34
N TRP A 47 19.08 -8.27 -2.98
CA TRP A 47 19.85 -8.74 -1.85
C TRP A 47 21.35 -8.51 -2.05
N PHE A 48 21.88 -8.79 -3.23
CA PHE A 48 23.29 -8.61 -3.58
C PHE A 48 23.67 -7.14 -3.54
N ALA A 49 22.85 -6.27 -4.13
CA ALA A 49 23.03 -4.81 -4.10
C ALA A 49 23.05 -4.24 -2.67
N LYS A 50 22.30 -4.84 -1.77
CA LYS A 50 22.19 -4.38 -0.39
C LYS A 50 23.36 -4.83 0.51
N ASN A 51 23.91 -6.01 0.27
CA ASN A 51 24.78 -6.69 1.24
C ASN A 51 26.23 -6.84 0.80
N VAL A 52 26.54 -6.73 -0.50
CA VAL A 52 27.88 -6.87 -1.05
C VAL A 52 28.42 -5.49 -1.46
N LYS A 53 29.55 -5.08 -0.91
CA LYS A 53 30.14 -3.75 -1.16
C LYS A 53 30.93 -3.73 -2.46
N GLY A 54 30.87 -2.61 -3.18
CA GLY A 54 31.67 -2.38 -4.38
C GLY A 54 31.14 -3.03 -5.66
N ILE A 55 29.88 -3.50 -5.63
CA ILE A 55 29.18 -3.96 -6.83
C ILE A 55 28.82 -2.79 -7.74
N ASP A 56 28.53 -3.08 -8.98
CA ASP A 56 27.88 -2.18 -9.92
C ASP A 56 26.37 -2.10 -9.60
N ILE A 57 26.00 -1.13 -8.76
CA ILE A 57 24.60 -0.94 -8.35
C ILE A 57 23.70 -0.69 -9.56
N GLU A 58 24.17 0.05 -10.56
CA GLU A 58 23.39 0.38 -11.75
C GLU A 58 22.97 -0.88 -12.53
N SER A 59 23.88 -1.84 -12.70
CA SER A 59 23.56 -3.11 -13.36
C SER A 59 22.52 -3.93 -12.59
N HIS A 60 22.62 -4.00 -11.26
CA HIS A 60 21.63 -4.67 -10.40
C HIS A 60 20.28 -3.95 -10.41
N GLU A 61 20.30 -2.63 -10.35
CA GLU A 61 19.11 -1.79 -10.45
C GLU A 61 18.36 -2.01 -11.75
N GLN A 62 19.08 -1.95 -12.89
CA GLN A 62 18.49 -2.18 -14.21
C GLN A 62 17.87 -3.60 -14.30
N ALA A 63 18.55 -4.58 -13.74
CA ALA A 63 18.02 -5.95 -13.71
C ALA A 63 16.72 -6.08 -12.90
N VAL A 64 16.55 -5.31 -11.81
CA VAL A 64 15.28 -5.23 -11.04
C VAL A 64 14.21 -4.49 -11.83
N ILE A 65 14.55 -3.37 -12.47
CA ILE A 65 13.64 -2.58 -13.30
C ILE A 65 13.08 -3.42 -14.45
N ASP A 66 13.93 -4.18 -15.13
CA ASP A 66 13.55 -5.03 -16.27
C ASP A 66 12.56 -6.15 -15.89
N LYS A 67 12.54 -6.58 -14.62
CA LYS A 67 11.56 -7.55 -14.14
C LYS A 67 10.15 -6.98 -14.00
N ARG A 68 10.01 -5.68 -13.93
CA ARG A 68 8.72 -4.99 -13.80
C ARG A 68 7.87 -5.45 -12.63
N ASP A 69 8.50 -6.04 -11.62
CA ASP A 69 7.84 -6.45 -10.38
C ASP A 69 7.74 -5.24 -9.44
N PRO A 70 6.52 -4.78 -9.07
CA PRO A 70 6.35 -3.56 -8.28
C PRO A 70 6.90 -3.70 -6.85
N GLU A 71 6.86 -4.89 -6.26
CA GLU A 71 7.38 -5.15 -4.92
C GLU A 71 8.90 -4.94 -4.86
N TRP A 72 9.63 -5.53 -5.83
CA TRP A 72 11.10 -5.43 -5.84
C TRP A 72 11.58 -4.05 -6.26
N ASN A 73 10.85 -3.36 -7.14
CA ASN A 73 11.13 -1.97 -7.46
C ASN A 73 10.93 -1.05 -6.24
N TYR A 74 9.85 -1.24 -5.46
CA TYR A 74 9.65 -0.53 -4.20
C TYR A 74 10.76 -0.82 -3.18
N LYS A 75 11.12 -2.09 -2.99
CA LYS A 75 12.17 -2.48 -2.05
C LYS A 75 13.53 -1.89 -2.43
N PHE A 76 13.86 -1.88 -3.71
CA PHE A 76 15.12 -1.32 -4.22
C PHE A 76 15.18 0.18 -3.97
N ALA A 77 14.18 0.93 -4.43
CA ALA A 77 14.10 2.38 -4.23
C ALA A 77 14.13 2.80 -2.75
N ARG A 78 13.56 1.97 -1.87
CA ARG A 78 13.51 2.26 -0.43
C ARG A 78 14.81 2.00 0.31
N ASN A 79 15.58 0.98 -0.09
CA ASN A 79 16.66 0.45 0.73
C ASN A 79 18.06 0.62 0.11
N ILE A 80 18.17 0.91 -1.18
CA ILE A 80 19.47 1.08 -1.84
C ILE A 80 19.78 2.57 -1.96
N ILE A 81 20.89 2.98 -1.36
CA ILE A 81 21.35 4.37 -1.42
C ILE A 81 21.77 4.68 -2.85
N GLY A 82 21.25 5.77 -3.40
CA GLY A 82 21.55 6.20 -4.78
C GLY A 82 20.66 5.56 -5.86
N ALA A 83 19.66 4.75 -5.47
CA ALA A 83 18.70 4.20 -6.42
C ALA A 83 17.96 5.30 -7.21
N ASP A 84 17.71 5.05 -8.49
CA ASP A 84 16.88 5.92 -9.33
C ASP A 84 15.40 5.79 -8.96
N VAL A 85 14.98 6.59 -7.98
CA VAL A 85 13.60 6.64 -7.48
C VAL A 85 12.60 6.86 -8.63
N ARG A 86 12.97 7.66 -9.64
CA ARG A 86 12.09 7.95 -10.76
C ARG A 86 11.88 6.72 -11.66
N ALA A 87 12.94 6.00 -11.98
CA ALA A 87 12.86 4.79 -12.80
C ALA A 87 12.01 3.70 -12.11
N HIS A 88 12.27 3.44 -10.85
CA HIS A 88 11.46 2.50 -10.04
C HIS A 88 10.01 2.94 -9.92
N GLY A 89 9.76 4.22 -9.64
CA GLY A 89 8.41 4.79 -9.57
C GLY A 89 7.64 4.60 -10.87
N GLN A 90 8.31 4.77 -12.02
CA GLN A 90 7.66 4.57 -13.33
C GLN A 90 7.23 3.11 -13.55
N VAL A 91 8.01 2.14 -13.12
CA VAL A 91 7.60 0.72 -13.16
C VAL A 91 6.34 0.49 -12.35
N ILE A 92 6.28 1.04 -11.14
CA ILE A 92 5.14 0.89 -10.23
C ILE A 92 3.89 1.58 -10.79
N ILE A 93 4.04 2.79 -11.35
CA ILE A 93 2.94 3.49 -12.03
C ILE A 93 2.39 2.65 -13.19
N ASN A 94 3.28 2.12 -14.02
CA ASN A 94 2.90 1.31 -15.18
C ASN A 94 2.26 -0.03 -14.81
N SER A 95 2.52 -0.55 -13.62
CA SER A 95 1.88 -1.78 -13.13
C SER A 95 0.39 -1.61 -12.80
N CYS A 96 -0.06 -0.36 -12.61
CA CYS A 96 -1.39 -0.02 -12.12
C CYS A 96 -1.78 -0.71 -10.80
N ASN A 97 -0.82 -1.28 -10.06
CA ASN A 97 -1.08 -1.89 -8.77
C ASN A 97 -1.31 -0.81 -7.71
N LEU A 98 -2.52 -0.75 -7.16
CA LEU A 98 -2.96 0.33 -6.27
C LEU A 98 -2.18 0.32 -4.95
N GLU A 99 -1.93 -0.86 -4.39
CA GLU A 99 -1.20 -1.02 -3.13
C GLU A 99 0.24 -0.48 -3.24
N TRP A 100 0.95 -0.86 -4.31
CA TRP A 100 2.34 -0.42 -4.49
C TRP A 100 2.45 1.04 -4.90
N ASN A 101 1.47 1.58 -5.66
CA ASN A 101 1.41 3.02 -5.94
C ASN A 101 1.20 3.83 -4.65
N TYR A 102 0.30 3.40 -3.78
CA TYR A 102 0.08 4.04 -2.48
C TYR A 102 1.34 3.95 -1.58
N LYS A 103 1.92 2.76 -1.42
CA LYS A 103 3.13 2.57 -0.60
C LYS A 103 4.30 3.41 -1.10
N PHE A 104 4.52 3.44 -2.42
CA PHE A 104 5.62 4.20 -3.02
C PHE A 104 5.46 5.70 -2.78
N ALA A 105 4.27 6.24 -3.04
CA ALA A 105 3.99 7.66 -2.82
C ALA A 105 4.12 8.07 -1.34
N ARG A 106 3.74 7.18 -0.43
CA ARG A 106 3.78 7.45 1.02
C ARG A 106 5.19 7.36 1.59
N ASP A 107 5.97 6.36 1.19
CA ASP A 107 7.17 5.93 1.90
C ASP A 107 8.47 6.37 1.22
N ILE A 108 8.45 6.69 -0.08
CA ILE A 108 9.68 6.99 -0.83
C ILE A 108 9.89 8.49 -0.99
N ILE A 109 10.98 8.97 -0.41
CA ILE A 109 11.39 10.38 -0.57
C ILE A 109 11.75 10.62 -2.04
N GLY A 110 11.16 11.66 -2.64
CA GLY A 110 11.37 11.98 -4.06
C GLY A 110 10.40 11.27 -5.03
N ALA A 111 9.44 10.48 -4.51
CA ALA A 111 8.37 9.91 -5.33
C ALA A 111 7.56 11.01 -6.05
N ASP A 112 7.14 10.74 -7.28
CA ASP A 112 6.15 11.57 -7.98
C ASP A 112 4.75 11.28 -7.42
N VAL A 113 4.44 11.90 -6.27
CA VAL A 113 3.16 11.75 -5.54
C VAL A 113 1.98 11.99 -6.48
N LYS A 114 2.10 12.96 -7.40
CA LYS A 114 1.02 13.28 -8.33
C LYS A 114 0.78 12.18 -9.37
N ALA A 115 1.83 11.58 -9.89
CA ALA A 115 1.70 10.49 -10.86
C ALA A 115 1.13 9.23 -10.19
N HIS A 116 1.61 8.84 -9.01
CA HIS A 116 1.05 7.73 -8.23
C HIS A 116 -0.41 8.01 -7.81
N GLY A 117 -0.72 9.24 -7.38
CA GLY A 117 -2.08 9.65 -7.04
C GLY A 117 -3.06 9.53 -8.21
N ARG A 118 -2.64 9.80 -9.45
CA ARG A 118 -3.49 9.59 -10.63
C ARG A 118 -3.90 8.14 -10.81
N VAL A 119 -3.02 7.19 -10.49
CA VAL A 119 -3.38 5.75 -10.55
C VAL A 119 -4.50 5.44 -9.55
N ILE A 120 -4.41 6.00 -8.35
CA ILE A 120 -5.45 5.84 -7.30
C ILE A 120 -6.76 6.53 -7.74
N ILE A 121 -6.69 7.75 -8.26
CA ILE A 121 -7.87 8.48 -8.78
C ILE A 121 -8.58 7.68 -9.87
N ASN A 122 -7.81 7.14 -10.81
CA ASN A 122 -8.34 6.38 -11.94
C ASN A 122 -8.97 5.02 -11.53
N SER A 123 -8.69 4.51 -10.34
CA SER A 123 -9.34 3.31 -9.82
C SER A 123 -10.83 3.53 -9.54
N GLY A 124 -11.22 4.78 -9.26
CA GLY A 124 -12.57 5.12 -8.83
C GLY A 124 -12.92 4.68 -7.42
N ASP A 125 -11.99 4.04 -6.68
CA ASP A 125 -12.21 3.55 -5.33
C ASP A 125 -12.20 4.71 -4.32
N PRO A 126 -13.33 5.06 -3.68
CA PRO A 126 -13.41 6.21 -2.77
C PRO A 126 -12.63 6.00 -1.48
N GLU A 127 -12.52 4.77 -0.97
CA GLU A 127 -11.74 4.44 0.21
C GLU A 127 -10.26 4.71 -0.01
N LEU A 128 -9.72 4.19 -1.13
CA LEU A 128 -8.31 4.40 -1.47
C LEU A 128 -7.99 5.87 -1.74
N ASN A 129 -8.90 6.62 -2.37
CA ASN A 129 -8.75 8.06 -2.56
C ASN A 129 -8.69 8.81 -1.21
N TYR A 130 -9.55 8.47 -0.25
CA TYR A 130 -9.54 9.04 1.09
C TYR A 130 -8.24 8.70 1.84
N ILE A 131 -7.85 7.41 1.87
CA ILE A 131 -6.63 6.95 2.54
C ILE A 131 -5.39 7.63 1.95
N PHE A 132 -5.33 7.76 0.61
CA PHE A 132 -4.20 8.40 -0.06
C PHE A 132 -4.01 9.85 0.39
N VAL A 133 -5.09 10.65 0.42
CA VAL A 133 -5.00 12.05 0.87
C VAL A 133 -4.66 12.17 2.35
N ARG A 134 -5.18 11.27 3.17
CA ARG A 134 -4.93 11.27 4.61
C ARG A 134 -3.46 10.98 4.93
N ASP A 135 -2.86 10.03 4.23
CA ASP A 135 -1.58 9.43 4.61
C ASP A 135 -0.39 9.92 3.74
N VAL A 136 -0.63 10.43 2.54
CA VAL A 136 0.42 10.82 1.60
C VAL A 136 0.61 12.33 1.59
N LYS A 137 1.76 12.79 2.09
CA LYS A 137 2.10 14.21 2.11
C LYS A 137 2.23 14.75 0.67
N GLY A 138 1.51 15.81 0.35
CA GLY A 138 1.53 16.44 -0.98
C GLY A 138 0.52 15.85 -1.97
N ALA A 139 -0.39 14.98 -1.50
CA ALA A 139 -1.52 14.52 -2.31
C ALA A 139 -2.38 15.70 -2.80
N ASP A 140 -2.93 15.57 -3.99
CA ASP A 140 -3.86 16.55 -4.57
C ASP A 140 -5.27 16.38 -3.98
N VAL A 141 -5.52 17.05 -2.84
CA VAL A 141 -6.79 17.00 -2.11
C VAL A 141 -7.99 17.23 -3.02
N ARG A 142 -7.89 18.18 -3.95
CA ARG A 142 -8.99 18.53 -4.86
C ARG A 142 -9.29 17.41 -5.86
N ALA A 143 -8.25 16.85 -6.46
CA ALA A 143 -8.43 15.79 -7.47
C ALA A 143 -8.98 14.49 -6.85
N HIS A 144 -8.48 14.10 -5.68
CA HIS A 144 -8.98 12.94 -4.93
C HIS A 144 -10.40 13.20 -4.40
N GLY A 145 -10.69 14.39 -3.89
CA GLY A 145 -12.04 14.79 -3.46
C GLY A 145 -13.04 14.68 -4.61
N GLN A 146 -12.68 15.14 -5.82
CA GLN A 146 -13.54 14.99 -6.99
C GLN A 146 -13.79 13.52 -7.35
N ALA A 147 -12.80 12.65 -7.22
CA ALA A 147 -12.98 11.21 -7.44
C ALA A 147 -13.97 10.59 -6.43
N ILE A 148 -13.91 11.02 -5.16
CA ILE A 148 -14.85 10.59 -4.11
C ILE A 148 -16.27 11.11 -4.39
N ILE A 149 -16.42 12.36 -4.83
CA ILE A 149 -17.72 12.90 -5.26
C ILE A 149 -18.29 12.06 -6.42
N ASN A 150 -17.47 11.76 -7.41
CA ASN A 150 -17.88 10.98 -8.58
C ASN A 150 -18.29 9.53 -8.25
N SER A 151 -17.76 8.95 -7.17
CA SER A 151 -18.17 7.63 -6.71
C SER A 151 -19.63 7.59 -6.23
N GLY A 152 -20.15 8.74 -5.75
CA GLY A 152 -21.48 8.85 -5.18
C GLY A 152 -21.64 8.16 -3.82
N ASP A 153 -20.57 7.61 -3.24
CA ASP A 153 -20.61 6.93 -1.93
C ASP A 153 -20.78 7.95 -0.80
N PRO A 154 -21.89 7.92 -0.05
CA PRO A 154 -22.17 8.93 0.97
C PRO A 154 -21.23 8.84 2.18
N LYS A 155 -20.80 7.63 2.55
CA LYS A 155 -19.89 7.41 3.69
C LYS A 155 -18.52 8.05 3.43
N TRP A 156 -17.94 7.79 2.26
CA TRP A 156 -16.61 8.31 1.95
C TRP A 156 -16.61 9.81 1.67
N ASN A 157 -17.70 10.34 1.10
CA ASN A 157 -17.90 11.79 0.98
C ASN A 157 -17.98 12.46 2.35
N TYR A 158 -18.73 11.89 3.32
CA TYR A 158 -18.80 12.39 4.68
C TYR A 158 -17.41 12.37 5.36
N LEU A 159 -16.73 11.23 5.34
CA LEU A 159 -15.42 11.10 5.98
C LEU A 159 -14.38 12.05 5.38
N PHE A 160 -14.45 12.29 4.07
CA PHE A 160 -13.54 13.21 3.39
C PHE A 160 -13.82 14.68 3.78
N ALA A 161 -15.10 15.07 3.82
CA ALA A 161 -15.50 16.42 4.21
C ALA A 161 -15.08 16.78 5.65
N GLU A 162 -15.23 15.82 6.58
CA GLU A 162 -14.95 16.03 8.01
C GLU A 162 -13.45 15.86 8.34
N GLY A 163 -12.77 14.92 7.68
CA GLY A 163 -11.43 14.47 8.07
C GLY A 163 -10.27 15.11 7.31
N VAL A 164 -10.52 15.72 6.15
CA VAL A 164 -9.44 16.20 5.28
C VAL A 164 -9.36 17.72 5.22
N LYS A 165 -8.25 18.28 5.67
CA LYS A 165 -8.00 19.73 5.60
C LYS A 165 -7.90 20.22 4.16
N GLY A 166 -8.57 21.32 3.85
CA GLY A 166 -8.56 21.93 2.51
C GLY A 166 -9.58 21.36 1.54
N THR A 167 -10.47 20.50 2.02
CA THR A 167 -11.61 19.99 1.27
C THR A 167 -12.64 21.10 1.01
N ASP A 168 -13.24 21.08 -0.17
CA ASP A 168 -14.44 21.86 -0.46
C ASP A 168 -15.64 21.14 0.16
N VAL A 169 -15.94 21.45 1.43
CA VAL A 169 -17.03 20.82 2.20
C VAL A 169 -18.37 20.94 1.47
N LYS A 170 -18.65 22.10 0.82
CA LYS A 170 -19.90 22.30 0.08
C LYS A 170 -20.10 21.33 -1.06
N ALA A 171 -19.02 20.97 -1.73
CA ALA A 171 -19.10 19.98 -2.83
C ALA A 171 -19.54 18.59 -2.34
N HIS A 172 -19.37 18.28 -1.06
CA HIS A 172 -19.75 17.02 -0.44
C HIS A 172 -21.08 17.07 0.33
N GLU A 173 -21.67 18.26 0.54
CA GLU A 173 -22.85 18.47 1.42
C GLU A 173 -24.03 17.52 1.13
N GLN A 174 -24.38 17.31 -0.14
CA GLN A 174 -25.50 16.43 -0.52
C GLN A 174 -25.27 14.97 -0.06
N PHE A 175 -24.01 14.52 -0.02
CA PHE A 175 -23.65 13.17 0.43
C PHE A 175 -23.58 13.08 1.93
N VAL A 176 -23.09 14.14 2.59
CA VAL A 176 -23.06 14.26 4.05
C VAL A 176 -24.47 14.16 4.62
N PHE A 177 -25.42 14.91 4.05
CA PHE A 177 -26.82 14.85 4.44
C PHE A 177 -27.44 13.47 4.23
N LYS A 178 -27.20 12.87 3.05
CA LYS A 178 -27.68 11.52 2.74
C LYS A 178 -27.12 10.46 3.72
N TYR A 179 -25.86 10.55 4.06
CA TYR A 179 -25.22 9.62 5.01
C TYR A 179 -25.76 9.80 6.43
N GLY A 180 -25.96 11.04 6.87
CA GLY A 180 -26.59 11.36 8.16
C GLY A 180 -27.96 10.70 8.30
N ASN A 181 -28.83 10.87 7.31
CA ASN A 181 -30.16 10.24 7.30
C ASN A 181 -30.10 8.70 7.30
N GLN A 182 -29.13 8.11 6.60
CA GLN A 182 -28.93 6.67 6.59
C GLN A 182 -28.54 6.14 7.97
N ILE A 183 -27.60 6.78 8.65
CA ILE A 183 -27.17 6.40 10.00
C ILE A 183 -28.34 6.52 10.98
N GLU A 184 -29.11 7.59 10.90
CA GLU A 184 -30.28 7.80 11.78
C GLU A 184 -31.31 6.66 11.60
N SER A 185 -31.60 6.28 10.35
CA SER A 185 -32.48 5.15 10.05
C SER A 185 -31.95 3.80 10.55
N GLU A 186 -30.64 3.56 10.46
CA GLU A 186 -30.01 2.34 11.00
C GLU A 186 -30.08 2.28 12.52
N LEU A 187 -29.89 3.42 13.22
CA LEU A 187 -30.03 3.52 14.68
C LEU A 187 -31.48 3.26 15.14
N GLU A 188 -32.46 3.88 14.48
CA GLU A 188 -33.88 3.61 14.76
C GLU A 188 -34.24 2.13 14.57
N SER A 189 -33.72 1.50 13.53
CA SER A 189 -33.95 0.06 13.27
C SER A 189 -33.35 -0.81 14.37
N LEU A 190 -32.16 -0.47 14.87
CA LEU A 190 -31.51 -1.19 15.98
C LEU A 190 -32.25 -1.01 17.28
N ASP A 191 -32.69 0.21 17.60
CA ASP A 191 -33.49 0.49 18.81
C ASP A 191 -34.77 -0.34 18.80
N ASN A 192 -35.52 -0.36 17.70
CA ASN A 192 -36.73 -1.19 17.55
C ASN A 192 -36.41 -2.68 17.75
N TYR A 193 -35.30 -3.19 17.20
CA TYR A 193 -34.90 -4.59 17.38
C TYR A 193 -34.58 -4.90 18.84
N LEU A 194 -33.91 -4.00 19.54
CA LEU A 194 -33.59 -4.15 20.97
C LEU A 194 -34.85 -4.15 21.84
N ASP A 195 -35.80 -3.24 21.56
CA ASP A 195 -37.08 -3.17 22.27
C ASP A 195 -37.87 -4.47 22.09
N ASP A 196 -37.95 -5.02 20.88
CA ASP A 196 -38.61 -6.30 20.62
C ASP A 196 -37.91 -7.46 21.34
N ALA A 197 -36.59 -7.48 21.40
CA ALA A 197 -35.83 -8.49 22.12
C ALA A 197 -36.07 -8.43 23.63
N ILE A 198 -36.12 -7.22 24.22
CA ILE A 198 -36.44 -7.00 25.61
C ILE A 198 -37.86 -7.50 25.94
N ALA A 199 -38.86 -7.07 25.16
CA ALA A 199 -40.24 -7.51 25.33
C ALA A 199 -40.43 -9.02 25.23
N SER A 200 -39.67 -9.67 24.37
CA SER A 200 -39.66 -11.14 24.23
C SER A 200 -39.08 -11.84 25.47
N SER A 201 -37.99 -11.29 26.01
CA SER A 201 -37.30 -11.82 27.20
C SER A 201 -38.19 -11.68 28.48
N GLU A 202 -38.96 -10.60 28.61
CA GLU A 202 -39.90 -10.41 29.72
C GLU A 202 -41.07 -11.38 29.68
N LYS A 203 -41.60 -11.74 28.51
CA LYS A 203 -42.64 -12.75 28.32
C LYS A 203 -42.20 -14.16 28.70
N ASP A 204 -40.93 -14.51 28.41
CA ASP A 204 -40.39 -15.81 28.79
C ASP A 204 -40.14 -15.93 30.30
N THR A 205 -39.70 -14.84 30.95
CA THR A 205 -39.53 -14.84 32.40
C THR A 205 -40.88 -14.91 33.15
N SER A 206 -41.92 -14.27 32.64
CA SER A 206 -43.26 -14.32 33.26
C SER A 206 -43.89 -15.73 33.15
N LYS A 207 -43.67 -16.48 32.09
CA LYS A 207 -44.10 -17.87 31.90
C LYS A 207 -43.37 -18.88 32.80
N SER A 208 -42.14 -18.59 33.21
CA SER A 208 -41.37 -19.43 34.10
C SER A 208 -41.78 -19.34 35.59
N MET A 209 -42.39 -18.21 35.97
CA MET A 209 -42.84 -17.96 37.36
C MET A 209 -44.26 -18.48 37.66
N THR A 210 -44.98 -18.98 36.66
CA THR A 210 -46.38 -19.50 36.83
C THR A 210 -46.49 -21.02 36.76
N LYS A 211 -45.41 -21.72 36.90
CA LYS A 211 -45.34 -23.17 37.09
C LYS A 211 -44.75 -23.50 38.45
#